data_ae684662f0dc143e156a2f57ba29c12d
#
_entry.id   ae684662f0dc143e156a2f57ba29c12d
#
_cell.length_a   1.000
_cell.length_b   1.000
_cell.length_c   1.000
_cell.angle_alpha   90.00
_cell.angle_beta   90.00
_cell.angle_gamma   90.00
#
_symmetry.space_group_name_H-M   'P 1'
#
loop_
_entity.id
_entity.type
_entity.pdbx_description
1 polymer ?
#
loop_
_entity_poly.entity_id
_entity_poly.type
_entity_poly.pdbx_seq_one_letter_code
_entity_poly.pdbx_strand_id
1 'polypeptide(L)'
;MFAAIACYCRAIEGFDRRIDAVLSVKIFPSSSQAPRALHRAAASLTEKAVRLRISQTFFFSPFPCVARDTVSSSYPHSQSHDPTFSYTNRFLVGSSATMSREYLAYASIAVSAFIAYSVVSIARQYLRLRHIKGPPSAGFSKWWLVRAVGGGRTHLDFYEACEKYGSIVRVGPNDLITSDPDLMKRMLNVRTTYKRSNWYDGMRLKPGQDNVLSTRDDELHNKLRSKMAAGYSGKEVEDLEAKIDQNVVRLIGLIEKYASRDEAFDFGAKAQYFTLDVISDLAFGEPFGDLATDSDVHEYIKTMEQNMPTILVTSVLPWLLALLSSPIFRSMMPSEKDAIGVGKTMGIAKKVASERFGPNKKVQKDMLGSFVARGLTQAEAESEILMQLLAGSDTTATAIRATILHIITNPQVTSTLRAEIDAVKLSWPIVSDAEAREMPYLQAVIKEGLRIFPPVVGQMSKEVSNGGAGDDFKGVHLPEGTRIGYCAWGIFRRQDIWGQDSHVFRPERWIESDVEKLRLMEGTLEIVFGYGRWQCLGRNVALMELNKVFVELLRRFDLVLVDPTNPWHSVCSGVFLQSQYWIRGYSRQTSNQDKAF
;
A
#
# COMPACT_ATOMS: atom_id res chain seq x y z
N MET A 1 3.71 19.93 9.30
CA MET A 1 4.43 19.36 8.14
C MET A 1 3.54 18.40 7.37
N PHE A 2 2.89 17.42 8.00
CA PHE A 2 1.90 16.55 7.34
C PHE A 2 0.73 17.34 6.73
N ALA A 3 0.21 18.35 7.42
CA ALA A 3 -0.79 19.26 6.86
C ALA A 3 -0.24 20.07 5.67
N ALA A 4 1.04 20.41 5.66
CA ALA A 4 1.69 21.11 4.55
C ALA A 4 1.89 20.22 3.32
N ILE A 5 2.22 18.93 3.50
CA ILE A 5 2.32 17.95 2.42
C ILE A 5 0.92 17.62 1.87
N ALA A 6 -0.09 17.46 2.73
CA ALA A 6 -1.47 17.27 2.33
C ALA A 6 -2.06 18.52 1.66
N CYS A 7 -1.70 19.72 2.12
CA CYS A 7 -2.09 20.99 1.51
C CYS A 7 -1.37 21.21 0.17
N TYR A 8 -0.11 20.79 0.06
CA TYR A 8 0.68 20.82 -1.17
C TYR A 8 0.13 19.84 -2.22
N CYS A 9 -0.26 18.63 -1.80
CA CYS A 9 -0.95 17.67 -2.69
C CYS A 9 -2.31 18.21 -3.18
N ARG A 10 -3.11 18.86 -2.32
CA ARG A 10 -4.39 19.48 -2.71
C ARG A 10 -4.24 20.72 -3.58
N ALA A 11 -3.19 21.48 -3.40
CA ALA A 11 -2.88 22.64 -4.25
C ALA A 11 -2.54 22.22 -5.68
N ILE A 12 -1.94 21.03 -5.84
CA ILE A 12 -1.58 20.44 -7.13
C ILE A 12 -2.81 19.92 -7.88
N GLU A 13 -3.78 19.31 -7.20
CA GLU A 13 -5.05 18.90 -7.82
C GLU A 13 -5.83 20.09 -8.41
N GLY A 14 -5.71 21.29 -7.78
CA GLY A 14 -6.32 22.53 -8.28
C GLY A 14 -5.61 23.12 -9.51
N PHE A 15 -4.31 22.83 -9.68
CA PHE A 15 -3.51 23.35 -10.80
C PHE A 15 -3.66 22.50 -12.07
N ASP A 16 -3.72 21.18 -11.92
CA ASP A 16 -3.86 20.24 -13.05
C ASP A 16 -5.25 20.37 -13.73
N ARG A 17 -6.32 20.56 -12.96
CA ARG A 17 -7.67 20.80 -13.52
C ARG A 17 -7.79 22.09 -14.33
N ARG A 18 -6.91 23.07 -14.12
CA ARG A 18 -6.86 24.30 -14.91
C ARG A 18 -6.10 24.12 -16.23
N ILE A 19 -5.13 23.22 -16.29
CA ILE A 19 -4.36 22.92 -17.49
C ILE A 19 -5.21 22.05 -18.44
N ASP A 20 -5.91 21.05 -17.94
CA ASP A 20 -6.81 20.21 -18.74
C ASP A 20 -7.99 21.02 -19.32
N ALA A 21 -8.52 21.99 -18.58
CA ALA A 21 -9.55 22.90 -19.08
C ALA A 21 -9.04 23.83 -20.19
N VAL A 22 -7.75 24.20 -20.18
CA VAL A 22 -7.15 25.04 -21.23
C VAL A 22 -6.76 24.23 -22.47
N LEU A 23 -6.40 22.96 -22.31
CA LEU A 23 -6.08 22.06 -23.44
C LEU A 23 -7.31 21.53 -24.17
N SER A 24 -8.45 21.39 -23.48
CA SER A 24 -9.71 20.89 -24.07
C SER A 24 -10.40 21.92 -24.99
N VAL A 25 -10.04 23.19 -24.93
CA VAL A 25 -10.69 24.26 -25.72
C VAL A 25 -10.14 24.39 -27.15
N LYS A 26 -9.10 23.63 -27.53
CA LYS A 26 -8.42 23.84 -28.84
C LYS A 26 -8.61 22.74 -29.90
N ILE A 27 -9.48 21.76 -29.71
CA ILE A 27 -9.70 20.73 -30.73
C ILE A 27 -11.21 20.42 -30.89
N PHE A 28 -11.95 21.33 -31.56
CA PHE A 28 -13.15 20.98 -32.33
C PHE A 28 -13.41 22.03 -33.43
N PRO A 29 -13.60 21.63 -34.68
CA PRO A 29 -14.01 22.54 -35.73
C PRO A 29 -15.53 22.82 -35.67
N SER A 30 -15.89 24.05 -36.03
CA SER A 30 -17.23 24.60 -36.07
C SER A 30 -18.24 23.79 -36.90
N SER A 31 -19.33 23.35 -36.27
CA SER A 31 -20.59 23.17 -36.93
C SER A 31 -21.73 23.64 -36.04
N SER A 32 -22.56 24.48 -36.64
CA SER A 32 -23.69 25.21 -36.07
C SER A 32 -24.84 24.29 -35.66
N GLN A 33 -25.55 24.71 -34.59
CA GLN A 33 -26.85 24.29 -34.09
C GLN A 33 -26.84 23.43 -32.82
N ALA A 34 -26.90 24.13 -31.69
CA ALA A 34 -27.42 23.56 -30.43
C ALA A 34 -28.31 24.60 -29.71
N PRO A 35 -29.40 24.20 -29.03
CA PRO A 35 -30.44 25.10 -28.54
C PRO A 35 -30.01 25.89 -27.30
N ARG A 36 -30.48 27.12 -27.19
CA ARG A 36 -30.21 28.13 -26.12
C ARG A 36 -30.63 27.74 -24.68
N ALA A 37 -31.16 26.54 -24.47
CA ALA A 37 -31.59 26.05 -23.15
C ALA A 37 -30.43 25.54 -22.25
N LEU A 38 -29.33 25.04 -22.83
CA LEU A 38 -28.18 24.48 -22.07
C LEU A 38 -27.28 25.55 -21.42
N HIS A 39 -27.27 26.78 -21.98
CA HIS A 39 -26.47 27.88 -21.43
C HIS A 39 -27.04 28.50 -20.12
N ARG A 40 -28.35 28.37 -19.88
CA ARG A 40 -28.96 28.89 -18.63
C ARG A 40 -28.85 27.90 -17.46
N ALA A 41 -28.74 26.61 -17.70
CA ALA A 41 -28.54 25.60 -16.65
C ALA A 41 -27.10 25.60 -16.09
N ALA A 42 -26.10 25.84 -16.92
CA ALA A 42 -24.70 25.92 -16.50
C ALA A 42 -24.39 27.16 -15.65
N ALA A 43 -25.01 28.31 -15.91
CA ALA A 43 -24.82 29.53 -15.14
C ALA A 43 -25.45 29.44 -13.74
N SER A 44 -26.56 28.72 -13.56
CA SER A 44 -27.24 28.54 -12.27
C SER A 44 -26.52 27.56 -11.32
N LEU A 45 -25.78 26.60 -11.86
CA LEU A 45 -25.02 25.62 -11.06
C LEU A 45 -23.70 26.21 -10.51
N THR A 46 -23.07 27.13 -11.23
CA THR A 46 -21.85 27.82 -10.80
C THR A 46 -22.13 28.83 -9.67
N GLU A 47 -23.27 29.49 -9.68
CA GLU A 47 -23.64 30.46 -8.65
C GLU A 47 -24.03 29.82 -7.31
N LYS A 48 -24.64 28.63 -7.34
CA LYS A 48 -24.94 27.84 -6.12
C LYS A 48 -23.70 27.20 -5.48
N ALA A 49 -22.73 26.80 -6.27
CA ALA A 49 -21.48 26.21 -5.79
C ALA A 49 -20.57 27.25 -5.09
N VAL A 50 -20.63 28.52 -5.48
CA VAL A 50 -19.86 29.61 -4.85
C VAL A 50 -20.47 30.04 -3.51
N ARG A 51 -21.78 29.99 -3.33
CA ARG A 51 -22.43 30.36 -2.05
C ARG A 51 -22.28 29.31 -0.93
N LEU A 52 -22.04 28.04 -1.25
CA LEU A 52 -21.87 26.98 -0.23
C LEU A 52 -20.43 26.87 0.33
N ARG A 53 -19.46 27.59 -0.24
CA ARG A 53 -18.04 27.53 0.20
C ARG A 53 -17.60 28.69 1.12
N ILE A 54 -18.44 29.63 1.47
CA ILE A 54 -18.06 30.79 2.31
C ILE A 54 -18.46 30.64 3.78
N SER A 55 -19.19 29.59 4.16
CA SER A 55 -19.70 29.42 5.54
C SER A 55 -18.95 28.43 6.44
N GLN A 56 -17.81 27.87 6.01
CA GLN A 56 -17.04 26.90 6.82
C GLN A 56 -15.56 27.23 7.01
N THR A 57 -15.19 28.47 6.96
CA THR A 57 -13.81 28.87 7.34
C THR A 57 -13.91 30.04 8.29
N PHE A 58 -13.83 29.75 9.60
CA PHE A 58 -13.32 30.63 10.65
C PHE A 58 -13.72 30.07 12.03
N PHE A 59 -12.85 29.22 12.57
CA PHE A 59 -12.68 29.09 14.03
C PHE A 59 -11.19 28.71 14.26
N PHE A 60 -10.36 29.74 14.37
CA PHE A 60 -9.06 29.63 15.03
C PHE A 60 -9.19 30.32 16.38
N SER A 61 -9.02 29.55 17.43
CA SER A 61 -8.86 30.04 18.78
C SER A 61 -7.43 30.56 18.98
N PRO A 62 -7.22 31.74 19.55
CA PRO A 62 -5.87 32.25 19.80
C PRO A 62 -5.31 31.71 21.11
N PHE A 63 -4.03 31.35 21.09
CA PHE A 63 -3.23 31.10 22.30
C PHE A 63 -3.07 32.37 23.11
N PRO A 64 -3.08 32.33 24.45
CA PRO A 64 -2.90 33.50 25.30
C PRO A 64 -1.42 33.90 25.36
N CYS A 65 -1.15 35.16 25.06
CA CYS A 65 0.07 35.85 25.39
C CYS A 65 0.19 36.02 26.92
N VAL A 66 1.26 35.52 27.50
CA VAL A 66 1.61 35.82 28.90
C VAL A 66 2.27 37.19 28.93
N ALA A 67 1.58 38.15 29.57
CA ALA A 67 2.11 39.47 29.88
C ALA A 67 3.14 39.35 31.01
N ARG A 68 4.31 39.97 30.82
CA ARG A 68 5.28 40.21 31.89
C ARG A 68 4.93 41.52 32.57
N ASP A 69 4.62 41.44 33.83
CA ASP A 69 4.41 42.56 34.73
C ASP A 69 5.69 43.35 34.92
N THR A 70 5.55 44.67 34.74
CA THR A 70 6.53 45.68 35.11
C THR A 70 6.39 46.02 36.59
N VAL A 71 7.44 45.79 37.34
CA VAL A 71 7.54 46.31 38.72
C VAL A 71 8.34 47.63 38.65
N SER A 72 7.67 48.69 39.05
CA SER A 72 8.25 50.01 39.29
C SER A 72 8.89 50.02 40.70
N SER A 73 10.10 50.56 40.82
CA SER A 73 10.56 51.11 42.09
C SER A 73 11.48 52.31 41.86
N SER A 74 11.16 53.29 42.63
CA SER A 74 11.54 54.67 42.74
C SER A 74 13.00 54.94 43.05
N TYR A 75 13.40 56.16 42.61
CA TYR A 75 14.64 56.90 42.88
C TYR A 75 15.04 57.03 44.38
N PRO A 76 16.33 57.51 44.69
CA PRO A 76 16.70 58.88 44.48
C PRO A 76 18.18 59.17 44.07
N HIS A 77 18.37 60.43 43.67
CA HIS A 77 19.56 61.18 43.34
C HIS A 77 20.80 60.99 44.18
N SER A 78 22.00 61.05 43.52
CA SER A 78 23.08 62.00 43.93
C SER A 78 24.04 62.26 42.78
N GLN A 79 24.42 63.53 42.63
CA GLN A 79 25.38 64.11 41.69
C GLN A 79 26.80 63.81 42.07
N SER A 80 27.72 63.59 41.09
CA SER A 80 29.06 64.15 41.13
C SER A 80 29.67 64.12 39.72
N HIS A 81 30.23 65.28 39.34
CA HIS A 81 31.02 65.55 38.14
C HIS A 81 32.33 64.79 38.11
N ASP A 82 32.78 64.30 36.94
CA ASP A 82 34.03 64.74 36.33
C ASP A 82 34.20 64.20 34.88
N PRO A 83 34.83 64.94 33.97
CA PRO A 83 34.89 64.64 32.54
C PRO A 83 36.25 64.02 32.21
N THR A 84 36.26 63.00 31.41
CA THR A 84 37.31 62.61 30.44
C THR A 84 37.10 61.18 30.00
N PHE A 85 36.76 60.95 28.78
CA PHE A 85 37.28 59.95 27.86
C PHE A 85 36.39 59.84 26.63
N SER A 86 36.60 60.79 25.74
CA SER A 86 36.23 60.63 24.34
C SER A 86 37.44 60.01 23.64
N TYR A 87 37.35 58.76 23.29
CA TYR A 87 38.08 58.06 22.22
C TYR A 87 37.88 56.53 22.43
N THR A 88 37.03 55.90 21.68
CA THR A 88 37.14 54.51 21.19
C THR A 88 35.80 53.92 20.79
N ASN A 89 35.03 54.57 19.92
CA ASN A 89 33.83 53.95 19.33
C ASN A 89 33.83 53.91 17.80
N ARG A 90 35.02 54.00 17.16
CA ARG A 90 35.13 53.91 15.70
C ARG A 90 35.71 52.60 15.16
N PHE A 91 36.20 51.70 16.03
CA PHE A 91 36.84 50.45 15.56
C PHE A 91 35.97 49.19 15.63
N LEU A 92 34.81 49.18 16.32
CA LEU A 92 33.96 47.99 16.46
C LEU A 92 32.85 47.87 15.41
N VAL A 93 32.50 48.97 14.71
CA VAL A 93 31.47 48.93 13.66
C VAL A 93 32.03 48.42 12.31
N GLY A 94 33.33 48.57 12.10
CA GLY A 94 33.98 48.08 10.87
C GLY A 94 34.21 46.58 10.83
N SER A 95 34.45 45.93 11.98
CA SER A 95 34.77 44.51 12.02
C SER A 95 33.53 43.58 11.92
N SER A 96 32.38 44.02 12.41
CA SER A 96 31.15 43.22 12.28
C SER A 96 30.57 43.26 10.86
N ALA A 97 30.71 44.35 10.13
CA ALA A 97 30.24 44.45 8.75
C ALA A 97 31.17 43.71 7.76
N THR A 98 32.47 43.64 8.02
CA THR A 98 33.41 42.83 7.22
C THR A 98 33.23 41.33 7.49
N MET A 99 33.10 40.92 8.74
CA MET A 99 32.75 39.52 9.08
C MET A 99 31.45 39.05 8.44
N SER A 100 30.40 39.86 8.43
CA SER A 100 29.13 39.51 7.78
C SER A 100 29.24 39.37 6.26
N ARG A 101 30.08 40.18 5.59
CA ARG A 101 30.34 40.06 4.14
C ARG A 101 31.13 38.84 3.78
N GLU A 102 32.10 38.44 4.57
CA GLU A 102 32.86 37.20 4.38
C GLU A 102 31.97 35.97 4.55
N TYR A 103 31.13 35.89 5.59
CA TYR A 103 30.18 34.81 5.76
C TYR A 103 29.17 34.71 4.60
N LEU A 104 28.69 35.84 4.08
CA LEU A 104 27.82 35.86 2.90
C LEU A 104 28.55 35.38 1.64
N ALA A 105 29.84 35.73 1.48
CA ALA A 105 30.66 35.24 0.37
C ALA A 105 30.88 33.71 0.47
N TYR A 106 31.24 33.19 1.64
CA TYR A 106 31.39 31.75 1.85
C TYR A 106 30.05 31.01 1.65
N ALA A 107 28.94 31.53 2.15
CA ALA A 107 27.62 30.99 1.93
C ALA A 107 27.24 30.95 0.44
N SER A 108 27.53 32.02 -0.31
CA SER A 108 27.26 32.09 -1.76
C SER A 108 28.12 31.08 -2.56
N ILE A 109 29.40 30.93 -2.18
CA ILE A 109 30.28 29.91 -2.78
C ILE A 109 29.78 28.52 -2.48
N ALA A 110 29.39 28.23 -1.23
CA ALA A 110 28.85 26.93 -0.85
C ALA A 110 27.54 26.58 -1.59
N VAL A 111 26.63 27.57 -1.72
CA VAL A 111 25.38 27.40 -2.48
C VAL A 111 25.67 27.17 -3.97
N SER A 112 26.61 27.96 -4.55
CA SER A 112 27.00 27.79 -5.96
C SER A 112 27.64 26.43 -6.23
N ALA A 113 28.52 25.97 -5.35
CA ALA A 113 29.14 24.63 -5.42
C ALA A 113 28.09 23.52 -5.29
N PHE A 114 27.11 23.68 -4.38
CA PHE A 114 26.01 22.76 -4.22
C PHE A 114 25.11 22.70 -5.47
N ILE A 115 24.79 23.84 -6.08
CA ILE A 115 24.03 23.91 -7.33
C ILE A 115 24.80 23.23 -8.45
N ALA A 116 26.09 23.54 -8.63
CA ALA A 116 26.94 22.92 -9.64
C ALA A 116 27.03 21.40 -9.47
N TYR A 117 27.26 20.93 -8.24
CA TYR A 117 27.25 19.50 -7.92
C TYR A 117 25.90 18.85 -8.26
N SER A 118 24.79 19.51 -7.92
CA SER A 118 23.44 19.01 -8.18
C SER A 118 23.17 18.88 -9.69
N VAL A 119 23.54 19.91 -10.47
CA VAL A 119 23.40 19.91 -11.93
C VAL A 119 24.24 18.77 -12.55
N VAL A 120 25.50 18.63 -12.14
CA VAL A 120 26.37 17.56 -12.63
C VAL A 120 25.82 16.18 -12.26
N SER A 121 25.34 16.01 -11.03
CA SER A 121 24.73 14.77 -10.55
C SER A 121 23.50 14.40 -11.37
N ILE A 122 22.57 15.34 -11.59
CA ILE A 122 21.37 15.15 -12.41
C ILE A 122 21.76 14.79 -13.86
N ALA A 123 22.72 15.52 -14.44
CA ALA A 123 23.19 15.27 -15.80
C ALA A 123 23.79 13.86 -15.93
N ARG A 124 24.64 13.44 -14.98
CA ARG A 124 25.20 12.08 -14.95
C ARG A 124 24.12 11.01 -14.87
N GLN A 125 23.13 11.18 -13.97
CA GLN A 125 22.02 10.24 -13.84
C GLN A 125 21.15 10.23 -15.10
N TYR A 126 20.91 11.37 -15.72
CA TYR A 126 20.19 11.46 -16.99
C TYR A 126 20.91 10.69 -18.10
N LEU A 127 22.20 10.96 -18.31
CA LEU A 127 23.01 10.34 -19.37
C LEU A 127 23.11 8.83 -19.20
N ARG A 128 23.19 8.33 -17.96
CA ARG A 128 23.31 6.92 -17.64
C ARG A 128 22.12 6.09 -18.12
N LEU A 129 20.90 6.64 -18.02
CA LEU A 129 19.65 5.96 -18.37
C LEU A 129 18.93 6.58 -19.58
N ARG A 130 19.62 7.42 -20.41
CA ARG A 130 18.98 8.12 -21.54
C ARG A 130 18.45 7.20 -22.63
N HIS A 131 18.97 5.98 -22.71
CA HIS A 131 18.56 4.96 -23.68
C HIS A 131 17.23 4.30 -23.29
N ILE A 132 16.79 4.43 -22.03
CA ILE A 132 15.50 3.89 -21.55
C ILE A 132 14.46 5.02 -21.57
N LYS A 133 13.39 4.78 -22.32
CA LYS A 133 12.29 5.74 -22.49
C LYS A 133 11.43 5.85 -21.21
N GLY A 134 10.75 6.98 -21.06
CA GLY A 134 9.82 7.23 -19.96
C GLY A 134 9.23 8.64 -20.01
N PRO A 135 8.37 9.02 -19.04
CA PRO A 135 7.86 10.38 -18.92
C PRO A 135 9.00 11.40 -18.88
N PRO A 136 8.91 12.55 -19.59
CA PRO A 136 10.01 13.50 -19.71
C PRO A 136 10.57 13.99 -18.37
N SER A 137 9.71 14.26 -17.38
CA SER A 137 10.12 14.70 -16.04
C SER A 137 10.89 13.62 -15.26
N ALA A 138 10.66 12.34 -15.54
CA ALA A 138 11.30 11.22 -14.85
C ALA A 138 12.83 11.17 -15.05
N GLY A 139 13.34 11.75 -16.14
CA GLY A 139 14.79 11.85 -16.38
C GLY A 139 15.52 12.75 -15.38
N PHE A 140 14.84 13.72 -14.79
CA PHE A 140 15.44 14.78 -14.00
C PHE A 140 15.00 14.80 -12.54
N SER A 141 13.80 14.28 -12.23
CA SER A 141 13.23 14.30 -10.88
C SER A 141 12.39 13.07 -10.59
N LYS A 142 12.13 12.81 -9.30
CA LYS A 142 11.18 11.78 -8.87
C LYS A 142 9.71 12.25 -8.87
N TRP A 143 9.46 13.45 -9.38
CA TRP A 143 8.13 14.07 -9.32
C TRP A 143 7.03 13.19 -9.92
N TRP A 144 7.29 12.63 -11.12
CA TRP A 144 6.34 11.72 -11.76
C TRP A 144 6.03 10.50 -10.88
N LEU A 145 7.07 9.90 -10.30
CA LEU A 145 6.93 8.72 -9.44
C LEU A 145 6.17 9.04 -8.15
N VAL A 146 6.47 10.18 -7.51
CA VAL A 146 5.75 10.65 -6.31
C VAL A 146 4.27 10.90 -6.63
N ARG A 147 3.98 11.53 -7.78
CA ARG A 147 2.61 11.75 -8.25
C ARG A 147 1.89 10.42 -8.52
N ALA A 148 2.52 9.49 -9.21
CA ALA A 148 1.94 8.19 -9.54
C ALA A 148 1.62 7.37 -8.28
N VAL A 149 2.52 7.37 -7.27
CA VAL A 149 2.31 6.64 -6.01
C VAL A 149 1.35 7.37 -5.08
N GLY A 150 1.41 8.70 -4.99
CA GLY A 150 0.56 9.51 -4.11
C GLY A 150 -0.82 9.85 -4.69
N GLY A 151 -1.00 9.69 -6.00
CA GLY A 151 -2.23 10.06 -6.71
C GLY A 151 -3.37 9.02 -6.61
N GLY A 152 -3.13 7.89 -5.92
CA GLY A 152 -4.16 6.87 -5.72
C GLY A 152 -4.48 6.00 -6.94
N ARG A 153 -3.67 6.09 -8.01
CA ARG A 153 -3.84 5.38 -9.27
C ARG A 153 -2.59 4.65 -9.74
N THR A 154 -1.68 4.29 -8.85
CA THR A 154 -0.37 3.71 -9.18
C THR A 154 -0.43 2.59 -10.21
N HIS A 155 -1.39 1.67 -10.08
CA HIS A 155 -1.58 0.54 -11.00
C HIS A 155 -1.85 0.99 -12.43
N LEU A 156 -2.67 2.02 -12.63
CA LEU A 156 -2.98 2.56 -13.95
C LEU A 156 -1.83 3.42 -14.50
N ASP A 157 -1.27 4.31 -13.69
CA ASP A 157 -0.18 5.18 -14.13
C ASP A 157 1.05 4.38 -14.55
N PHE A 158 1.36 3.28 -13.84
CA PHE A 158 2.45 2.37 -14.21
C PHE A 158 2.13 1.58 -15.48
N TYR A 159 0.89 1.09 -15.58
CA TYR A 159 0.43 0.36 -16.77
C TYR A 159 0.45 1.25 -18.02
N GLU A 160 -0.15 2.45 -17.97
CA GLU A 160 -0.15 3.43 -19.05
C GLU A 160 1.28 3.82 -19.48
N ALA A 161 2.19 3.94 -18.51
CA ALA A 161 3.60 4.18 -18.82
C ALA A 161 4.24 3.00 -19.55
N CYS A 162 3.97 1.76 -19.13
CA CYS A 162 4.47 0.56 -19.81
C CYS A 162 3.90 0.41 -21.23
N GLU A 163 2.61 0.65 -21.42
CA GLU A 163 1.98 0.62 -22.76
C GLU A 163 2.60 1.67 -23.70
N LYS A 164 2.87 2.87 -23.17
CA LYS A 164 3.40 3.98 -23.99
C LYS A 164 4.87 3.87 -24.32
N TYR A 165 5.70 3.39 -23.39
CA TYR A 165 7.16 3.48 -23.50
C TYR A 165 7.85 2.12 -23.65
N GLY A 166 7.13 1.00 -23.45
CA GLY A 166 7.63 -0.37 -23.56
C GLY A 166 7.71 -1.07 -22.20
N SER A 167 8.17 -2.34 -22.21
CA SER A 167 8.15 -3.21 -21.02
C SER A 167 9.14 -2.81 -19.90
N ILE A 168 10.11 -1.93 -20.20
CA ILE A 168 11.04 -1.34 -19.23
C ILE A 168 10.97 0.18 -19.37
N VAL A 169 10.53 0.87 -18.33
CA VAL A 169 10.20 2.30 -18.37
C VAL A 169 10.95 3.05 -17.28
N ARG A 170 11.55 4.19 -17.64
CA ARG A 170 12.15 5.13 -16.70
C ARG A 170 11.08 5.96 -16.00
N VAL A 171 10.99 5.86 -14.68
CA VAL A 171 9.99 6.56 -13.83
C VAL A 171 10.61 7.54 -12.83
N GLY A 172 11.93 7.59 -12.78
CA GLY A 172 12.71 8.52 -11.97
C GLY A 172 14.14 8.63 -12.46
N PRO A 173 14.97 9.53 -11.91
CA PRO A 173 16.36 9.72 -12.35
C PRO A 173 17.16 8.42 -12.34
N ASN A 174 16.92 7.54 -11.36
CA ASN A 174 17.55 6.24 -11.19
C ASN A 174 16.53 5.12 -10.93
N ASP A 175 15.26 5.34 -11.30
CA ASP A 175 14.18 4.41 -11.01
C ASP A 175 13.52 3.98 -12.32
N LEU A 176 13.40 2.66 -12.50
CA LEU A 176 12.70 2.00 -13.59
C LEU A 176 11.52 1.20 -13.03
N ILE A 177 10.57 0.88 -13.88
CA ILE A 177 9.56 -0.17 -13.68
C ILE A 177 9.58 -1.14 -14.85
N THR A 178 9.15 -2.37 -14.62
CA THR A 178 9.03 -3.37 -15.68
C THR A 178 7.69 -4.09 -15.65
N SER A 179 7.12 -4.33 -16.84
CA SER A 179 6.02 -5.25 -17.08
C SER A 179 6.48 -6.56 -17.74
N ASP A 180 7.80 -6.83 -17.75
CA ASP A 180 8.35 -8.07 -18.28
C ASP A 180 8.48 -9.12 -17.17
N PRO A 181 7.75 -10.28 -17.24
CA PRO A 181 7.80 -11.30 -16.21
C PRO A 181 9.14 -12.01 -16.13
N ASP A 182 9.90 -12.10 -17.23
CA ASP A 182 11.23 -12.74 -17.23
C ASP A 182 12.23 -11.89 -16.45
N LEU A 183 12.18 -10.55 -16.62
CA LEU A 183 13.01 -9.66 -15.83
C LEU A 183 12.64 -9.74 -14.34
N MET A 184 11.35 -9.83 -14.02
CA MET A 184 10.91 -10.04 -12.64
C MET A 184 11.44 -11.33 -12.05
N LYS A 185 11.30 -12.46 -12.75
CA LYS A 185 11.84 -13.75 -12.31
C LYS A 185 13.35 -13.70 -12.15
N ARG A 186 14.08 -13.04 -13.08
CA ARG A 186 15.51 -12.84 -12.99
C ARG A 186 15.92 -12.05 -11.74
N MET A 187 15.22 -10.94 -11.45
CA MET A 187 15.48 -10.11 -10.26
C MET A 187 15.17 -10.82 -8.94
N LEU A 188 14.20 -11.75 -8.94
CA LEU A 188 13.75 -12.45 -7.76
C LEU A 188 14.35 -13.86 -7.59
N ASN A 189 15.13 -14.33 -8.56
CA ASN A 189 15.75 -15.66 -8.50
C ASN A 189 16.62 -15.84 -7.26
N VAL A 190 16.74 -17.06 -6.77
CA VAL A 190 17.59 -17.40 -5.60
C VAL A 190 19.05 -17.02 -5.80
N ARG A 191 19.55 -17.16 -7.01
CA ARG A 191 20.96 -16.85 -7.39
C ARG A 191 21.12 -15.45 -8.00
N THR A 192 20.13 -14.57 -7.82
CA THR A 192 20.20 -13.22 -8.39
C THR A 192 21.30 -12.38 -7.75
N THR A 193 21.91 -11.51 -8.54
CA THR A 193 22.79 -10.45 -8.06
C THR A 193 22.03 -9.19 -7.64
N TYR A 194 20.73 -9.11 -7.96
CA TYR A 194 19.88 -7.97 -7.58
C TYR A 194 19.60 -7.96 -6.08
N LYS A 195 19.80 -6.80 -5.46
CA LYS A 195 19.56 -6.57 -4.03
C LYS A 195 18.28 -5.78 -3.80
N ARG A 196 17.69 -5.82 -2.60
CA ARG A 196 16.63 -4.90 -2.21
C ARG A 196 17.15 -3.46 -2.23
N SER A 197 16.41 -2.57 -2.89
CA SER A 197 16.74 -1.15 -2.91
C SER A 197 16.40 -0.46 -1.58
N ASN A 198 16.78 0.79 -1.44
CA ASN A 198 16.40 1.61 -0.29
C ASN A 198 14.92 1.99 -0.23
N TRP A 199 14.10 1.58 -1.19
CA TRP A 199 12.64 1.67 -1.11
C TRP A 199 12.11 0.88 0.08
N TYR A 200 12.73 -0.25 0.41
CA TYR A 200 12.33 -1.11 1.52
C TYR A 200 12.54 -0.49 2.90
N ASP A 201 13.38 0.54 3.03
CA ASP A 201 13.55 1.27 4.29
C ASP A 201 12.23 1.91 4.76
N GLY A 202 11.31 2.25 3.84
CA GLY A 202 9.96 2.74 4.14
C GLY A 202 9.01 1.69 4.70
N MET A 203 9.35 0.41 4.56
CA MET A 203 8.56 -0.70 5.11
C MET A 203 8.97 -1.09 6.54
N ARG A 204 9.86 -0.32 7.17
CA ARG A 204 10.14 -0.41 8.61
C ARG A 204 9.00 0.22 9.38
N LEU A 205 8.02 -0.58 9.75
CA LEU A 205 6.86 -0.12 10.50
C LEU A 205 7.22 0.27 11.95
N LYS A 206 8.30 -0.28 12.49
CA LYS A 206 8.90 0.11 13.78
C LYS A 206 10.21 0.87 13.53
N PRO A 207 10.38 2.12 14.00
CA PRO A 207 11.59 2.89 13.78
C PRO A 207 12.85 2.18 14.30
N GLY A 208 13.84 2.02 13.42
CA GLY A 208 15.13 1.41 13.77
C GLY A 208 15.16 -0.12 13.83
N GLN A 209 14.03 -0.81 13.62
CA GLN A 209 13.94 -2.26 13.60
C GLN A 209 13.48 -2.77 12.24
N ASP A 210 14.28 -3.61 11.60
CA ASP A 210 13.87 -4.30 10.38
C ASP A 210 12.90 -5.46 10.67
N ASN A 211 12.07 -5.76 9.67
CA ASN A 211 11.24 -6.97 9.57
C ASN A 211 11.65 -7.76 8.32
N VAL A 212 11.05 -8.92 8.11
CA VAL A 212 11.38 -9.79 6.96
C VAL A 212 11.16 -9.10 5.60
N LEU A 213 10.23 -8.15 5.52
CA LEU A 213 10.01 -7.37 4.29
C LEU A 213 11.01 -6.21 4.15
N SER A 214 11.33 -5.48 5.23
CA SER A 214 12.16 -4.27 5.14
C SER A 214 13.65 -4.55 5.08
N THR A 215 14.13 -5.65 5.66
CA THR A 215 15.57 -5.95 5.68
C THR A 215 16.14 -6.07 4.27
N ARG A 216 17.24 -5.35 4.01
CA ARG A 216 17.95 -5.29 2.73
C ARG A 216 19.14 -6.22 2.68
N ASP A 217 19.58 -6.70 3.82
CA ASP A 217 20.63 -7.70 3.95
C ASP A 217 20.07 -9.10 3.68
N ASP A 218 20.65 -9.80 2.70
CA ASP A 218 20.17 -11.10 2.23
C ASP A 218 20.35 -12.20 3.29
N GLU A 219 21.43 -12.15 4.08
CA GLU A 219 21.71 -13.13 5.12
C GLU A 219 20.74 -12.97 6.30
N LEU A 220 20.55 -11.72 6.75
CA LEU A 220 19.57 -11.40 7.79
C LEU A 220 18.15 -11.77 7.36
N HIS A 221 17.79 -11.47 6.10
CA HIS A 221 16.50 -11.88 5.53
C HIS A 221 16.30 -13.40 5.61
N ASN A 222 17.31 -14.17 5.16
CA ASN A 222 17.22 -15.63 5.18
C ASN A 222 17.12 -16.17 6.61
N LYS A 223 17.84 -15.57 7.54
CA LYS A 223 17.78 -15.92 8.98
C LYS A 223 16.40 -15.64 9.59
N LEU A 224 15.83 -14.46 9.36
CA LEU A 224 14.48 -14.13 9.82
C LEU A 224 13.44 -15.07 9.18
N ARG A 225 13.51 -15.24 7.86
CA ARG A 225 12.59 -16.11 7.13
C ARG A 225 12.63 -17.56 7.63
N SER A 226 13.81 -18.11 7.94
CA SER A 226 13.96 -19.49 8.44
C SER A 226 13.31 -19.69 9.81
N LYS A 227 13.33 -18.66 10.68
CA LYS A 227 12.65 -18.70 11.98
C LYS A 227 11.14 -18.75 11.85
N MET A 228 10.57 -18.18 10.78
CA MET A 228 9.12 -17.98 10.62
C MET A 228 8.45 -19.02 9.71
N ALA A 229 9.19 -19.63 8.79
CA ALA A 229 8.63 -20.47 7.72
C ALA A 229 7.78 -21.64 8.23
N ALA A 230 8.12 -22.24 9.37
CA ALA A 230 7.39 -23.35 9.93
C ALA A 230 6.00 -22.95 10.48
N GLY A 231 5.88 -21.80 11.13
CA GLY A 231 4.60 -21.26 11.57
C GLY A 231 3.68 -20.95 10.38
N TYR A 232 4.20 -20.30 9.33
CA TYR A 232 3.40 -20.04 8.12
C TYR A 232 3.01 -21.30 7.33
N SER A 233 3.77 -22.39 7.44
CA SER A 233 3.42 -23.65 6.79
C SER A 233 2.27 -24.40 7.47
N GLY A 234 1.83 -23.95 8.64
CA GLY A 234 0.82 -24.60 9.47
C GLY A 234 1.31 -25.81 10.25
N LYS A 235 2.57 -26.26 10.06
CA LYS A 235 3.09 -27.48 10.72
C LYS A 235 3.24 -27.34 12.24
N GLU A 236 3.40 -26.11 12.72
CA GLU A 236 3.63 -25.78 14.12
C GLU A 236 2.53 -24.88 14.72
N VAL A 237 1.43 -24.72 13.99
CA VAL A 237 0.24 -24.00 14.44
C VAL A 237 -0.86 -25.01 14.68
N GLU A 238 -1.40 -25.03 15.90
CA GLU A 238 -2.48 -25.93 16.26
C GLU A 238 -3.78 -25.46 15.61
N ASP A 239 -4.49 -26.42 15.00
CA ASP A 239 -5.82 -26.21 14.42
C ASP A 239 -5.93 -25.05 13.41
N LEU A 240 -4.87 -24.81 12.60
CA LEU A 240 -4.80 -23.68 11.67
C LEU A 240 -6.06 -23.61 10.78
N GLU A 241 -6.46 -24.72 10.16
CA GLU A 241 -7.65 -24.77 9.30
C GLU A 241 -8.93 -24.51 10.11
N ALA A 242 -9.09 -25.13 11.28
CA ALA A 242 -10.26 -24.94 12.14
C ALA A 242 -10.41 -23.50 12.64
N LYS A 243 -9.31 -22.78 12.88
CA LYS A 243 -9.33 -21.35 13.21
C LYS A 243 -9.85 -20.51 12.05
N ILE A 244 -9.42 -20.80 10.83
CA ILE A 244 -9.96 -20.14 9.63
C ILE A 244 -11.45 -20.46 9.51
N ASP A 245 -11.87 -21.73 9.70
CA ASP A 245 -13.27 -22.15 9.65
C ASP A 245 -14.15 -21.37 10.65
N GLN A 246 -13.67 -21.18 11.88
CA GLN A 246 -14.40 -20.40 12.88
C GLN A 246 -14.58 -18.94 12.44
N ASN A 247 -13.59 -18.34 11.82
CA ASN A 247 -13.69 -16.97 11.31
C ASN A 247 -14.59 -16.90 10.07
N VAL A 248 -14.60 -17.93 9.21
CA VAL A 248 -15.58 -18.04 8.10
C VAL A 248 -17.01 -18.15 8.67
N VAL A 249 -17.24 -18.99 9.71
CA VAL A 249 -18.55 -19.07 10.38
C VAL A 249 -18.99 -17.71 10.92
N ARG A 250 -18.09 -16.94 11.54
CA ARG A 250 -18.40 -15.60 12.03
C ARG A 250 -18.77 -14.64 10.89
N LEU A 251 -18.03 -14.68 9.77
CA LEU A 251 -18.33 -13.89 8.58
C LEU A 251 -19.72 -14.21 8.03
N ILE A 252 -20.00 -15.52 7.84
CA ILE A 252 -21.30 -15.99 7.33
C ILE A 252 -22.43 -15.56 8.28
N GLY A 253 -22.30 -15.79 9.59
CA GLY A 253 -23.30 -15.38 10.57
C GLY A 253 -23.53 -13.86 10.62
N LEU A 254 -22.49 -13.05 10.36
CA LEU A 254 -22.64 -11.61 10.23
C LEU A 254 -23.44 -11.24 8.98
N ILE A 255 -23.16 -11.85 7.83
CA ILE A 255 -23.88 -11.61 6.58
C ILE A 255 -25.34 -12.09 6.68
N GLU A 256 -25.62 -13.23 7.35
CA GLU A 256 -26.96 -13.73 7.63
C GLU A 256 -27.82 -12.74 8.42
N LYS A 257 -27.24 -12.03 9.38
CA LYS A 257 -27.95 -10.96 10.13
C LYS A 257 -28.42 -9.83 9.20
N TYR A 258 -27.60 -9.42 8.23
CA TYR A 258 -27.98 -8.41 7.24
C TYR A 258 -29.02 -8.95 6.25
N ALA A 259 -28.81 -10.18 5.77
CA ALA A 259 -29.72 -10.83 4.83
C ALA A 259 -31.13 -11.03 5.45
N SER A 260 -31.22 -11.43 6.73
CA SER A 260 -32.50 -11.61 7.43
C SER A 260 -33.29 -10.33 7.64
N ARG A 261 -32.62 -9.15 7.59
CA ARG A 261 -33.23 -7.82 7.73
C ARG A 261 -33.44 -7.11 6.39
N ASP A 262 -33.05 -7.74 5.30
CA ASP A 262 -32.98 -7.12 3.96
C ASP A 262 -32.18 -5.82 3.96
N GLU A 263 -31.11 -5.76 4.76
CA GLU A 263 -30.22 -4.60 4.88
C GLU A 263 -29.01 -4.75 3.97
N ALA A 264 -28.60 -3.63 3.36
CA ALA A 264 -27.33 -3.54 2.65
C ALA A 264 -26.17 -3.41 3.63
N PHE A 265 -25.01 -3.96 3.30
CA PHE A 265 -23.80 -3.86 4.10
C PHE A 265 -22.57 -3.57 3.24
N ASP A 266 -21.56 -2.92 3.81
CA ASP A 266 -20.26 -2.70 3.17
C ASP A 266 -19.44 -3.98 3.22
N PHE A 267 -19.48 -4.77 2.12
CA PHE A 267 -18.69 -5.99 1.99
C PHE A 267 -17.19 -5.70 2.01
N GLY A 268 -16.79 -4.50 1.60
CA GLY A 268 -15.40 -4.06 1.71
C GLY A 268 -14.90 -4.10 3.14
N ALA A 269 -15.68 -3.56 4.08
CA ALA A 269 -15.37 -3.61 5.50
C ALA A 269 -15.41 -5.06 6.04
N LYS A 270 -16.46 -5.85 5.68
CA LYS A 270 -16.59 -7.24 6.19
C LYS A 270 -15.45 -8.15 5.74
N ALA A 271 -14.98 -8.01 4.50
CA ALA A 271 -13.81 -8.73 4.01
C ALA A 271 -12.54 -8.37 4.79
N GLN A 272 -12.38 -7.09 5.17
CA GLN A 272 -11.23 -6.66 5.98
C GLN A 272 -11.30 -7.17 7.41
N TYR A 273 -12.48 -7.12 8.05
CA TYR A 273 -12.72 -7.69 9.38
C TYR A 273 -12.37 -9.18 9.40
N PHE A 274 -12.82 -9.91 8.37
CA PHE A 274 -12.53 -11.33 8.25
C PHE A 274 -11.02 -11.61 8.20
N THR A 275 -10.31 -10.97 7.28
CA THR A 275 -8.87 -11.23 7.10
C THR A 275 -8.05 -10.75 8.30
N LEU A 276 -8.48 -9.67 8.98
CA LEU A 276 -7.81 -9.17 10.18
C LEU A 276 -8.04 -10.11 11.38
N ASP A 277 -9.27 -10.62 11.56
CA ASP A 277 -9.57 -11.62 12.59
C ASP A 277 -8.84 -12.94 12.33
N VAL A 278 -8.75 -13.40 11.06
CA VAL A 278 -7.97 -14.59 10.70
C VAL A 278 -6.50 -14.42 11.04
N ILE A 279 -5.87 -13.33 10.56
CA ILE A 279 -4.42 -13.18 10.80
C ILE A 279 -4.09 -12.97 12.28
N SER A 280 -4.91 -12.27 13.04
CA SER A 280 -4.70 -12.11 14.48
C SER A 280 -4.89 -13.41 15.26
N ASP A 281 -5.89 -14.22 14.90
CA ASP A 281 -6.12 -15.55 15.49
C ASP A 281 -4.97 -16.52 15.22
N LEU A 282 -4.51 -16.60 13.97
CA LEU A 282 -3.40 -17.48 13.59
C LEU A 282 -2.06 -17.03 14.16
N ALA A 283 -1.83 -15.71 14.17
CA ALA A 283 -0.56 -15.15 14.60
C ALA A 283 -0.42 -15.09 16.12
N PHE A 284 -1.50 -14.76 16.86
CA PHE A 284 -1.45 -14.44 18.28
C PHE A 284 -2.36 -15.31 19.15
N GLY A 285 -3.15 -16.19 18.53
CA GLY A 285 -4.04 -17.14 19.20
C GLY A 285 -5.43 -16.62 19.51
N GLU A 286 -5.74 -15.34 19.23
CA GLU A 286 -7.05 -14.74 19.46
C GLU A 286 -7.38 -13.75 18.33
N PRO A 287 -8.61 -13.78 17.75
CA PRO A 287 -9.03 -12.79 16.78
C PRO A 287 -9.22 -11.41 17.44
N PHE A 288 -9.03 -10.33 16.68
CA PHE A 288 -9.27 -8.97 17.17
C PHE A 288 -10.74 -8.70 17.51
N GLY A 289 -11.65 -9.47 16.92
CA GLY A 289 -13.09 -9.42 17.23
C GLY A 289 -13.87 -8.44 16.36
N ASP A 290 -13.32 -8.02 15.23
CA ASP A 290 -13.95 -7.08 14.30
C ASP A 290 -15.23 -7.67 13.69
N LEU A 291 -15.25 -8.97 13.36
CA LEU A 291 -16.46 -9.67 12.91
C LEU A 291 -17.52 -9.77 13.99
N ALA A 292 -17.11 -10.02 15.24
CA ALA A 292 -18.05 -10.20 16.35
C ALA A 292 -18.74 -8.90 16.73
N THR A 293 -18.05 -7.76 16.66
CA THR A 293 -18.56 -6.44 17.00
C THR A 293 -19.08 -5.65 15.80
N ASP A 294 -18.84 -6.16 14.60
CA ASP A 294 -19.13 -5.48 13.33
C ASP A 294 -18.50 -4.08 13.25
N SER A 295 -17.26 -3.96 13.73
CA SER A 295 -16.53 -2.68 13.80
C SER A 295 -15.03 -2.89 13.82
N ASP A 296 -14.26 -1.88 13.40
CA ASP A 296 -12.79 -1.80 13.52
C ASP A 296 -12.40 -1.56 14.99
N VAL A 297 -12.33 -2.61 15.80
CA VAL A 297 -12.13 -2.59 17.27
C VAL A 297 -10.87 -1.83 17.67
N HIS A 298 -9.80 -2.01 16.92
CA HIS A 298 -8.51 -1.41 17.22
C HIS A 298 -8.20 -0.16 16.40
N GLU A 299 -9.13 0.30 15.56
CA GLU A 299 -8.94 1.37 14.57
C GLU A 299 -7.77 1.08 13.60
N TYR A 300 -7.49 -0.21 13.39
CA TYR A 300 -6.40 -0.64 12.51
C TYR A 300 -6.69 -0.27 11.06
N ILE A 301 -7.89 -0.58 10.57
CA ILE A 301 -8.32 -0.33 9.19
C ILE A 301 -8.26 1.17 8.90
N LYS A 302 -8.87 1.96 9.74
CA LYS A 302 -8.84 3.44 9.67
C LYS A 302 -7.40 3.98 9.67
N THR A 303 -6.54 3.40 10.52
CA THR A 303 -5.13 3.79 10.61
C THR A 303 -4.39 3.49 9.30
N MET A 304 -4.59 2.31 8.71
CA MET A 304 -3.94 1.94 7.45
C MET A 304 -4.44 2.78 6.28
N GLU A 305 -5.74 3.01 6.16
CA GLU A 305 -6.31 3.89 5.13
C GLU A 305 -5.70 5.30 5.15
N GLN A 306 -5.51 5.85 6.34
CA GLN A 306 -4.95 7.20 6.51
C GLN A 306 -3.44 7.29 6.29
N ASN A 307 -2.68 6.26 6.62
CA ASN A 307 -1.22 6.33 6.66
C ASN A 307 -0.53 5.60 5.50
N MET A 308 -1.15 4.59 4.90
CA MET A 308 -0.53 3.80 3.84
C MET A 308 -0.06 4.63 2.64
N PRO A 309 -0.84 5.59 2.11
CA PRO A 309 -0.36 6.45 1.02
C PRO A 309 0.92 7.21 1.40
N THR A 310 1.00 7.72 2.64
CA THR A 310 2.18 8.45 3.13
C THR A 310 3.39 7.52 3.28
N ILE A 311 3.20 6.31 3.80
CA ILE A 311 4.25 5.30 3.94
C ILE A 311 4.83 4.96 2.56
N LEU A 312 3.98 4.74 1.56
CA LEU A 312 4.41 4.37 0.21
C LEU A 312 5.06 5.55 -0.55
N VAL A 313 4.57 6.78 -0.38
CA VAL A 313 5.23 7.98 -0.92
C VAL A 313 6.60 8.22 -0.26
N THR A 314 6.73 8.03 1.04
CA THR A 314 8.04 8.16 1.72
C THR A 314 9.01 7.07 1.29
N SER A 315 8.54 5.88 0.95
CA SER A 315 9.38 4.80 0.41
C SER A 315 10.04 5.16 -0.92
N VAL A 316 9.39 5.97 -1.76
CA VAL A 316 10.02 6.46 -3.01
C VAL A 316 10.94 7.65 -2.78
N LEU A 317 10.96 8.23 -1.57
CA LEU A 317 11.81 9.35 -1.15
C LEU A 317 12.69 8.97 0.07
N PRO A 318 13.64 8.02 -0.05
CA PRO A 318 14.40 7.51 1.09
C PRO A 318 15.17 8.59 1.86
N TRP A 319 15.57 9.69 1.19
CA TRP A 319 16.22 10.83 1.84
C TRP A 319 15.28 11.53 2.83
N LEU A 320 13.97 11.61 2.51
CA LEU A 320 12.97 12.20 3.42
C LEU A 320 12.77 11.32 4.64
N LEU A 321 12.72 9.99 4.45
CA LEU A 321 12.64 9.04 5.55
C LEU A 321 13.88 9.14 6.46
N ALA A 322 15.09 9.24 5.88
CA ALA A 322 16.32 9.42 6.65
C ALA A 322 16.31 10.75 7.45
N LEU A 323 15.78 11.83 6.86
CA LEU A 323 15.61 13.12 7.54
C LEU A 323 14.63 12.99 8.72
N LEU A 324 13.45 12.39 8.50
CA LEU A 324 12.43 12.19 9.54
C LEU A 324 12.92 11.28 10.67
N SER A 325 13.78 10.31 10.37
CA SER A 325 14.38 9.40 11.36
C SER A 325 15.58 10.01 12.11
N SER A 326 16.02 11.22 11.73
CA SER A 326 17.14 11.90 12.38
C SER A 326 16.78 12.33 13.82
N PRO A 327 17.75 12.53 14.71
CA PRO A 327 17.51 12.93 16.10
C PRO A 327 16.64 14.17 16.26
N ILE A 328 16.71 15.12 15.28
CA ILE A 328 15.96 16.38 15.28
C ILE A 328 14.46 16.14 15.09
N PHE A 329 14.08 15.19 14.20
CA PHE A 329 12.69 14.93 13.84
C PHE A 329 12.12 13.64 14.42
N ARG A 330 12.93 12.88 15.16
CA ARG A 330 12.53 11.58 15.73
C ARG A 330 11.30 11.67 16.66
N SER A 331 11.13 12.78 17.36
CA SER A 331 9.95 13.03 18.21
C SER A 331 8.63 13.17 17.43
N MET A 332 8.69 13.36 16.11
CA MET A 332 7.53 13.43 15.23
C MET A 332 7.16 12.07 14.63
N MET A 333 7.99 11.06 14.81
CA MET A 333 7.72 9.70 14.33
C MET A 333 6.74 8.97 15.27
N PRO A 334 5.90 8.06 14.75
CA PRO A 334 5.01 7.25 15.57
C PRO A 334 5.75 6.52 16.70
N SER A 335 5.13 6.46 17.85
CA SER A 335 5.66 5.83 19.07
C SER A 335 4.65 4.83 19.63
N GLU A 336 5.12 3.76 20.22
CA GLU A 336 4.31 2.73 20.90
C GLU A 336 3.47 3.27 22.08
N LYS A 337 3.67 4.54 22.47
CA LYS A 337 2.90 5.23 23.52
C LYS A 337 1.72 6.03 22.98
N ASP A 338 1.59 6.12 21.66
CA ASP A 338 0.52 6.90 21.05
C ASP A 338 -0.81 6.18 21.24
N ALA A 339 -1.87 6.95 21.55
CA ALA A 339 -3.21 6.42 21.76
C ALA A 339 -3.96 6.13 20.44
N ILE A 340 -3.47 6.63 19.31
CA ILE A 340 -4.09 6.54 17.98
C ILE A 340 -3.07 6.25 16.89
N GLY A 341 -3.55 5.86 15.71
CA GLY A 341 -2.73 5.70 14.51
C GLY A 341 -1.72 4.56 14.60
N VAL A 342 -0.65 4.64 13.80
CA VAL A 342 0.40 3.61 13.71
C VAL A 342 1.04 3.31 15.06
N GLY A 343 1.22 4.32 15.91
CA GLY A 343 1.80 4.14 17.24
C GLY A 343 0.93 3.27 18.15
N LYS A 344 -0.41 3.40 18.10
CA LYS A 344 -1.35 2.49 18.81
C LYS A 344 -1.14 1.03 18.37
N THR A 345 -1.02 0.80 17.06
CA THR A 345 -0.75 -0.55 16.52
C THR A 345 0.61 -1.07 17.00
N MET A 346 1.65 -0.21 17.08
CA MET A 346 2.94 -0.57 17.67
C MET A 346 2.81 -0.95 19.15
N GLY A 347 1.97 -0.24 19.92
CA GLY A 347 1.65 -0.56 21.31
C GLY A 347 1.01 -1.93 21.47
N ILE A 348 0.06 -2.29 20.61
CA ILE A 348 -0.57 -3.62 20.56
C ILE A 348 0.50 -4.69 20.24
N ALA A 349 1.32 -4.49 19.21
CA ALA A 349 2.38 -5.43 18.85
C ALA A 349 3.37 -5.66 20.01
N LYS A 350 3.75 -4.60 20.72
CA LYS A 350 4.61 -4.69 21.89
C LYS A 350 3.97 -5.47 23.03
N LYS A 351 2.68 -5.22 23.31
CA LYS A 351 1.94 -5.95 24.34
C LYS A 351 1.90 -7.44 24.02
N VAL A 352 1.45 -7.80 22.82
CA VAL A 352 1.35 -9.19 22.37
C VAL A 352 2.71 -9.89 22.40
N ALA A 353 3.77 -9.23 21.89
CA ALA A 353 5.12 -9.79 21.95
C ALA A 353 5.58 -10.01 23.39
N SER A 354 5.42 -9.02 24.27
CA SER A 354 5.90 -9.11 25.66
C SER A 354 5.31 -10.28 26.44
N GLU A 355 4.08 -10.71 26.11
CA GLU A 355 3.43 -11.86 26.74
C GLU A 355 4.12 -13.20 26.42
N ARG A 356 4.95 -13.26 25.38
CA ARG A 356 5.68 -14.47 24.94
C ARG A 356 7.11 -14.56 25.46
N PHE A 357 7.57 -13.56 26.22
CA PHE A 357 8.92 -13.47 26.74
C PHE A 357 8.91 -13.27 28.27
N GLY A 358 10.05 -13.52 28.92
CA GLY A 358 10.20 -13.38 30.38
C GLY A 358 9.78 -14.61 31.18
N PRO A 359 9.81 -14.51 32.54
CA PRO A 359 9.61 -15.66 33.44
C PRO A 359 8.16 -16.19 33.40
N ASN A 360 7.17 -15.35 33.13
CA ASN A 360 5.74 -15.69 33.08
C ASN A 360 5.22 -15.78 31.65
N LYS A 361 6.07 -16.17 30.69
CA LYS A 361 5.71 -16.22 29.27
C LYS A 361 4.55 -17.18 28.99
N LYS A 362 3.62 -16.74 28.19
CA LYS A 362 2.58 -17.61 27.60
C LYS A 362 3.22 -18.47 26.51
N VAL A 363 3.04 -19.79 26.61
CA VAL A 363 3.44 -20.73 25.56
C VAL A 363 2.18 -21.13 24.81
N GLN A 364 2.10 -20.76 23.53
CA GLN A 364 0.98 -21.09 22.64
C GLN A 364 1.50 -21.69 21.33
N LYS A 365 0.70 -22.55 20.72
CA LYS A 365 1.00 -23.17 19.44
C LYS A 365 0.35 -22.38 18.30
N ASP A 366 0.67 -21.10 18.25
CA ASP A 366 0.34 -20.17 17.18
C ASP A 366 1.60 -19.79 16.38
N MET A 367 1.46 -18.92 15.36
CA MET A 367 2.62 -18.52 14.55
C MET A 367 3.71 -17.85 15.39
N LEU A 368 3.35 -16.95 16.31
CA LEU A 368 4.30 -16.26 17.16
C LEU A 368 5.01 -17.24 18.11
N GLY A 369 4.30 -18.19 18.68
CA GLY A 369 4.87 -19.27 19.50
C GLY A 369 5.90 -20.10 18.73
N SER A 370 5.60 -20.47 17.47
CA SER A 370 6.55 -21.13 16.57
C SER A 370 7.80 -20.28 16.32
N PHE A 371 7.64 -18.98 16.06
CA PHE A 371 8.75 -18.06 15.79
C PHE A 371 9.66 -17.89 17.02
N VAL A 372 9.07 -17.71 18.19
CA VAL A 372 9.80 -17.60 19.45
C VAL A 372 10.56 -18.88 19.79
N ALA A 373 9.94 -20.04 19.59
CA ALA A 373 10.59 -21.34 19.77
C ALA A 373 11.80 -21.54 18.84
N ARG A 374 11.80 -20.88 17.67
CA ARG A 374 12.90 -20.88 16.69
C ARG A 374 13.89 -19.74 16.88
N GLY A 375 13.82 -19.04 18.02
CA GLY A 375 14.79 -18.02 18.41
C GLY A 375 14.53 -16.63 17.81
N LEU A 376 13.27 -16.28 17.53
CA LEU A 376 12.91 -14.89 17.26
C LEU A 376 13.02 -14.11 18.58
N THR A 377 13.70 -12.97 18.57
CA THR A 377 13.81 -12.10 19.75
C THR A 377 12.55 -11.26 19.94
N GLN A 378 12.33 -10.70 21.13
CA GLN A 378 11.17 -9.84 21.37
C GLN A 378 11.12 -8.63 20.42
N ALA A 379 12.27 -7.98 20.18
CA ALA A 379 12.34 -6.83 19.27
C ALA A 379 12.02 -7.22 17.82
N GLU A 380 12.51 -8.37 17.35
CA GLU A 380 12.13 -8.93 16.04
C GLU A 380 10.63 -9.26 16.01
N ALA A 381 10.09 -9.90 17.06
CA ALA A 381 8.68 -10.25 17.16
C ALA A 381 7.75 -9.02 17.07
N GLU A 382 8.06 -7.94 17.78
CA GLU A 382 7.28 -6.70 17.71
C GLU A 382 7.23 -6.12 16.29
N SER A 383 8.30 -6.21 15.53
CA SER A 383 8.36 -5.73 14.14
C SER A 383 7.65 -6.68 13.17
N GLU A 384 7.78 -8.00 13.39
CA GLU A 384 7.11 -9.00 12.55
C GLU A 384 5.60 -9.03 12.76
N ILE A 385 5.10 -8.81 13.98
CA ILE A 385 3.66 -8.68 14.26
C ILE A 385 3.04 -7.56 13.43
N LEU A 386 3.67 -6.38 13.39
CA LEU A 386 3.19 -5.26 12.57
C LEU A 386 3.13 -5.63 11.08
N MET A 387 4.16 -6.35 10.61
CA MET A 387 4.22 -6.80 9.22
C MET A 387 3.20 -7.90 8.92
N GLN A 388 2.94 -8.83 9.86
CA GLN A 388 1.92 -9.86 9.69
C GLN A 388 0.52 -9.27 9.55
N LEU A 389 0.17 -8.31 10.42
CA LEU A 389 -1.11 -7.61 10.36
C LEU A 389 -1.29 -6.91 9.01
N LEU A 390 -0.29 -6.15 8.57
CA LEU A 390 -0.33 -5.44 7.29
C LEU A 390 -0.42 -6.39 6.10
N ALA A 391 0.46 -7.38 6.05
CA ALA A 391 0.54 -8.26 4.89
C ALA A 391 -0.62 -9.24 4.79
N GLY A 392 -1.13 -9.74 5.93
CA GLY A 392 -2.16 -10.76 5.98
C GLY A 392 -3.58 -10.22 5.79
N SER A 393 -3.85 -8.99 6.25
CA SER A 393 -5.20 -8.44 6.15
C SER A 393 -5.49 -7.80 4.79
N ASP A 394 -4.77 -6.75 4.40
CA ASP A 394 -5.13 -5.92 3.24
C ASP A 394 -5.05 -6.67 1.90
N THR A 395 -4.06 -7.54 1.74
CA THR A 395 -3.85 -8.23 0.47
C THR A 395 -4.92 -9.30 0.20
N THR A 396 -5.26 -10.10 1.20
CA THR A 396 -6.29 -11.14 1.05
C THR A 396 -7.69 -10.51 0.95
N ALA A 397 -7.98 -9.46 1.74
CA ALA A 397 -9.23 -8.72 1.61
C ALA A 397 -9.40 -8.12 0.20
N THR A 398 -8.35 -7.57 -0.39
CA THR A 398 -8.37 -7.08 -1.78
C THR A 398 -8.68 -8.20 -2.77
N ALA A 399 -8.06 -9.39 -2.61
CA ALA A 399 -8.33 -10.54 -3.47
C ALA A 399 -9.79 -11.01 -3.34
N ILE A 400 -10.33 -11.08 -2.11
CA ILE A 400 -11.73 -11.44 -1.85
C ILE A 400 -12.67 -10.43 -2.50
N ARG A 401 -12.49 -9.15 -2.22
CA ARG A 401 -13.35 -8.06 -2.74
C ARG A 401 -13.39 -8.06 -4.26
N ALA A 402 -12.23 -8.06 -4.89
CA ALA A 402 -12.12 -7.99 -6.34
C ALA A 402 -12.70 -9.23 -7.02
N THR A 403 -12.43 -10.42 -6.50
CA THR A 403 -12.94 -11.66 -7.07
C THR A 403 -14.46 -11.76 -6.91
N ILE A 404 -15.01 -11.43 -5.74
CA ILE A 404 -16.48 -11.39 -5.54
C ILE A 404 -17.14 -10.37 -6.47
N LEU A 405 -16.55 -9.19 -6.66
CA LEU A 405 -17.09 -8.22 -7.62
C LEU A 405 -17.19 -8.82 -9.03
N HIS A 406 -16.13 -9.45 -9.49
CA HIS A 406 -16.12 -10.10 -10.80
C HIS A 406 -17.09 -11.28 -10.90
N ILE A 407 -17.26 -12.06 -9.85
CA ILE A 407 -18.24 -13.18 -9.81
C ILE A 407 -19.67 -12.60 -9.94
N ILE A 408 -20.08 -11.70 -9.04
CA ILE A 408 -21.47 -11.22 -8.96
C ILE A 408 -21.87 -10.31 -10.14
N THR A 409 -20.90 -9.74 -10.84
CA THR A 409 -21.14 -8.95 -12.09
C THR A 409 -21.05 -9.80 -13.36
N ASN A 410 -20.74 -11.10 -13.25
CA ASN A 410 -20.68 -12.01 -14.38
C ASN A 410 -21.62 -13.22 -14.15
N PRO A 411 -22.87 -13.17 -14.62
CA PRO A 411 -23.87 -14.24 -14.40
C PRO A 411 -23.41 -15.62 -14.88
N GLN A 412 -22.66 -15.70 -15.98
CA GLN A 412 -22.11 -16.94 -16.51
C GLN A 412 -21.16 -17.59 -15.48
N VAL A 413 -20.20 -16.82 -14.96
CA VAL A 413 -19.25 -17.31 -13.96
C VAL A 413 -19.98 -17.72 -12.68
N THR A 414 -20.92 -16.89 -12.23
CA THR A 414 -21.72 -17.20 -11.03
C THR A 414 -22.47 -18.53 -11.18
N SER A 415 -23.15 -18.72 -12.31
CA SER A 415 -23.95 -19.95 -12.54
C SER A 415 -23.07 -21.20 -12.66
N THR A 416 -21.92 -21.09 -13.36
CA THR A 416 -20.99 -22.22 -13.52
C THR A 416 -20.36 -22.61 -12.18
N LEU A 417 -19.89 -21.62 -11.40
CA LEU A 417 -19.28 -21.90 -10.10
C LEU A 417 -20.29 -22.48 -9.10
N ARG A 418 -21.54 -21.99 -9.12
CA ARG A 418 -22.60 -22.55 -8.29
C ARG A 418 -22.96 -23.98 -8.70
N ALA A 419 -23.04 -24.25 -10.00
CA ALA A 419 -23.29 -25.62 -10.49
C ALA A 419 -22.19 -26.58 -10.02
N GLU A 420 -20.93 -26.15 -10.00
CA GLU A 420 -19.84 -26.97 -9.45
C GLU A 420 -20.00 -27.19 -7.94
N ILE A 421 -20.29 -26.13 -7.17
CA ILE A 421 -20.51 -26.21 -5.72
C ILE A 421 -21.69 -27.14 -5.39
N ASP A 422 -22.80 -27.00 -6.12
CA ASP A 422 -24.04 -27.76 -5.86
C ASP A 422 -23.93 -29.24 -6.33
N ALA A 423 -22.99 -29.59 -7.22
CA ALA A 423 -22.76 -30.94 -7.73
C ALA A 423 -21.99 -31.85 -6.76
N VAL A 424 -21.30 -31.28 -5.76
CA VAL A 424 -20.41 -32.00 -4.85
C VAL A 424 -20.98 -31.98 -3.44
N LYS A 425 -20.95 -33.13 -2.76
CA LYS A 425 -21.27 -33.21 -1.33
C LYS A 425 -20.06 -32.65 -0.55
N LEU A 426 -20.14 -31.42 -0.10
CA LEU A 426 -19.11 -30.75 0.66
C LEU A 426 -19.30 -30.88 2.17
N SER A 427 -18.22 -30.83 2.93
CA SER A 427 -18.22 -30.76 4.38
C SER A 427 -19.07 -29.62 4.91
N TRP A 428 -19.63 -29.80 6.10
CA TRP A 428 -20.49 -28.88 6.82
C TRP A 428 -19.99 -28.71 8.27
N PRO A 429 -20.02 -27.51 8.89
CA PRO A 429 -20.60 -26.25 8.37
C PRO A 429 -19.72 -25.52 7.36
N ILE A 430 -18.44 -25.85 7.24
CA ILE A 430 -17.47 -25.21 6.34
C ILE A 430 -16.81 -26.28 5.47
N VAL A 431 -16.62 -25.95 4.18
CA VAL A 431 -15.87 -26.77 3.23
C VAL A 431 -14.42 -26.95 3.70
N SER A 432 -13.87 -28.16 3.62
CA SER A 432 -12.44 -28.37 3.87
C SER A 432 -11.60 -27.78 2.73
N ASP A 433 -10.36 -27.33 3.06
CA ASP A 433 -9.44 -26.83 2.04
C ASP A 433 -9.11 -27.92 0.99
N ALA A 434 -9.06 -29.18 1.41
CA ALA A 434 -8.84 -30.29 0.50
C ALA A 434 -9.96 -30.43 -0.53
N GLU A 435 -11.23 -30.40 -0.11
CA GLU A 435 -12.38 -30.45 -1.03
C GLU A 435 -12.40 -29.28 -1.99
N ALA A 436 -12.18 -28.06 -1.49
CA ALA A 436 -12.17 -26.86 -2.31
C ALA A 436 -11.04 -26.87 -3.37
N ARG A 437 -9.90 -27.48 -3.08
CA ARG A 437 -8.78 -27.64 -4.04
C ARG A 437 -9.11 -28.57 -5.19
N GLU A 438 -10.00 -29.53 -4.99
CA GLU A 438 -10.44 -30.47 -6.02
C GLU A 438 -11.55 -29.88 -6.94
N MET A 439 -11.95 -28.63 -6.74
CA MET A 439 -12.97 -27.94 -7.53
C MET A 439 -12.29 -27.15 -8.67
N PRO A 440 -12.24 -27.65 -9.90
CA PRO A 440 -11.44 -27.06 -10.97
C PRO A 440 -11.90 -25.67 -11.38
N TYR A 441 -13.21 -25.41 -11.40
CA TYR A 441 -13.72 -24.08 -11.76
C TYR A 441 -13.49 -23.06 -10.63
N LEU A 442 -13.63 -23.46 -9.38
CA LEU A 442 -13.26 -22.63 -8.23
C LEU A 442 -11.77 -22.22 -8.32
N GLN A 443 -10.88 -23.18 -8.58
CA GLN A 443 -9.45 -22.89 -8.72
C GLN A 443 -9.17 -21.96 -9.90
N ALA A 444 -9.89 -22.11 -10.99
CA ALA A 444 -9.81 -21.21 -12.14
C ALA A 444 -10.28 -19.78 -11.79
N VAL A 445 -11.37 -19.63 -11.04
CA VAL A 445 -11.89 -18.35 -10.54
C VAL A 445 -10.88 -17.68 -9.61
N ILE A 446 -10.27 -18.40 -8.69
CA ILE A 446 -9.25 -17.85 -7.77
C ILE A 446 -8.02 -17.37 -8.56
N LYS A 447 -7.50 -18.21 -9.46
CA LYS A 447 -6.36 -17.84 -10.32
C LYS A 447 -6.68 -16.59 -11.14
N GLU A 448 -7.87 -16.50 -11.72
CA GLU A 448 -8.29 -15.38 -12.54
C GLU A 448 -8.49 -14.10 -11.71
N GLY A 449 -9.05 -14.21 -10.51
CA GLY A 449 -9.18 -13.09 -9.58
C GLY A 449 -7.83 -12.48 -9.21
N LEU A 450 -6.87 -13.32 -8.86
CA LEU A 450 -5.50 -12.90 -8.55
C LEU A 450 -4.77 -12.31 -9.77
N ARG A 451 -5.06 -12.82 -10.98
CA ARG A 451 -4.50 -12.28 -12.23
C ARG A 451 -5.07 -10.92 -12.57
N ILE A 452 -6.39 -10.79 -12.61
CA ILE A 452 -7.05 -9.57 -13.10
C ILE A 452 -6.90 -8.42 -12.10
N PHE A 453 -6.82 -8.74 -10.81
CA PHE A 453 -6.70 -7.77 -9.73
C PHE A 453 -5.63 -8.19 -8.71
N PRO A 454 -4.33 -8.13 -9.08
CA PRO A 454 -3.25 -8.49 -8.17
C PRO A 454 -3.22 -7.51 -6.99
N PRO A 455 -3.22 -7.97 -5.72
CA PRO A 455 -3.32 -7.09 -4.54
C PRO A 455 -2.16 -6.11 -4.38
N VAL A 456 -0.95 -6.51 -4.79
CA VAL A 456 0.25 -5.67 -4.75
C VAL A 456 0.68 -5.37 -6.18
N VAL A 457 0.78 -4.09 -6.55
CA VAL A 457 0.95 -3.68 -7.95
C VAL A 457 2.26 -2.95 -8.27
N GLY A 458 3.08 -2.65 -7.29
CA GLY A 458 4.40 -2.00 -7.43
C GLY A 458 4.78 -1.32 -6.12
N GLN A 459 5.93 -0.71 -5.92
CA GLN A 459 7.20 -0.81 -6.65
C GLN A 459 8.04 -2.02 -6.24
N MET A 460 8.25 -2.18 -4.92
CA MET A 460 9.07 -3.25 -4.32
C MET A 460 10.41 -3.41 -5.08
N SER A 461 11.08 -2.29 -5.35
CA SER A 461 12.18 -2.23 -6.31
C SER A 461 13.42 -2.98 -5.84
N LYS A 462 14.06 -3.64 -6.80
CA LYS A 462 15.38 -4.22 -6.66
C LYS A 462 16.42 -3.30 -7.29
N GLU A 463 17.66 -3.39 -6.83
CA GLU A 463 18.80 -2.63 -7.33
C GLU A 463 19.74 -3.57 -8.05
N VAL A 464 20.16 -3.19 -9.24
CA VAL A 464 21.18 -3.93 -10.01
C VAL A 464 22.48 -3.90 -9.22
N SER A 465 23.04 -5.06 -8.89
CA SER A 465 24.27 -5.20 -8.12
C SER A 465 25.12 -6.33 -8.69
N ASN A 466 26.04 -6.00 -9.59
CA ASN A 466 26.88 -6.97 -10.31
C ASN A 466 28.35 -6.48 -10.41
N GLY A 467 28.89 -5.96 -9.32
CA GLY A 467 30.30 -5.57 -9.23
C GLY A 467 30.73 -4.46 -10.22
N GLY A 468 29.79 -3.57 -10.60
CA GLY A 468 30.04 -2.45 -11.51
C GLY A 468 29.69 -2.72 -12.97
N ALA A 469 29.50 -3.98 -13.37
CA ALA A 469 29.21 -4.34 -14.77
C ALA A 469 27.79 -4.02 -15.22
N GLY A 470 26.84 -3.89 -14.28
CA GLY A 470 25.42 -3.80 -14.61
C GLY A 470 24.85 -5.15 -15.06
N ASP A 471 23.69 -5.12 -15.74
CA ASP A 471 23.05 -6.31 -16.31
C ASP A 471 22.52 -6.00 -17.73
N ASP A 472 22.57 -6.98 -18.61
CA ASP A 472 22.02 -6.88 -19.97
C ASP A 472 20.80 -7.79 -20.08
N PHE A 473 19.65 -7.19 -20.38
CA PHE A 473 18.38 -7.90 -20.50
C PHE A 473 17.68 -7.59 -21.83
N LYS A 474 17.54 -8.61 -22.69
CA LYS A 474 16.90 -8.49 -24.01
C LYS A 474 17.46 -7.32 -24.84
N GLY A 475 18.77 -7.07 -24.78
CA GLY A 475 19.46 -5.99 -25.50
C GLY A 475 19.36 -4.60 -24.84
N VAL A 476 18.78 -4.51 -23.64
CA VAL A 476 18.74 -3.27 -22.84
C VAL A 476 19.77 -3.37 -21.73
N HIS A 477 20.74 -2.46 -21.71
CA HIS A 477 21.72 -2.36 -20.63
C HIS A 477 21.11 -1.70 -19.39
N LEU A 478 21.21 -2.36 -18.25
CA LEU A 478 20.74 -1.93 -16.94
C LEU A 478 21.96 -1.61 -16.06
N PRO A 479 22.38 -0.35 -15.94
CA PRO A 479 23.59 0.02 -15.22
C PRO A 479 23.53 -0.34 -13.72
N GLU A 480 24.71 -0.62 -13.14
CA GLU A 480 24.88 -0.87 -11.70
C GLU A 480 24.17 0.19 -10.83
N GLY A 481 23.52 -0.20 -9.74
CA GLY A 481 22.80 0.70 -8.83
C GLY A 481 21.48 1.24 -9.38
N THR A 482 21.03 0.80 -10.57
CA THR A 482 19.70 1.16 -11.08
C THR A 482 18.62 0.42 -10.30
N ARG A 483 17.59 1.12 -9.85
CA ARG A 483 16.46 0.54 -9.14
C ARG A 483 15.36 0.18 -10.12
N ILE A 484 14.86 -1.05 -10.04
CA ILE A 484 13.82 -1.56 -10.92
C ILE A 484 12.67 -2.10 -10.08
N GLY A 485 11.52 -1.44 -10.14
CA GLY A 485 10.27 -1.92 -9.59
C GLY A 485 9.45 -2.69 -10.63
N TYR A 486 8.39 -3.35 -10.20
CA TYR A 486 7.52 -4.04 -11.14
C TYR A 486 6.18 -3.35 -11.33
N CYS A 487 5.60 -3.57 -12.49
CA CYS A 487 4.25 -3.17 -12.85
C CYS A 487 3.39 -4.43 -12.95
N ALA A 488 2.83 -4.90 -11.83
CA ALA A 488 2.01 -6.11 -11.82
C ALA A 488 0.80 -5.99 -12.77
N TRP A 489 0.16 -4.82 -12.78
CA TRP A 489 -1.00 -4.57 -13.65
C TRP A 489 -0.68 -4.76 -15.12
N GLY A 490 0.53 -4.37 -15.56
CA GLY A 490 1.04 -4.62 -16.91
C GLY A 490 1.39 -6.09 -17.15
N ILE A 491 2.11 -6.75 -16.23
CA ILE A 491 2.47 -8.18 -16.35
C ILE A 491 1.22 -9.04 -16.56
N PHE A 492 0.18 -8.80 -15.75
CA PHE A 492 -1.04 -9.62 -15.76
C PHE A 492 -2.06 -9.21 -16.85
N ARG A 493 -1.70 -8.26 -17.73
CA ARG A 493 -2.48 -7.85 -18.91
C ARG A 493 -1.75 -8.00 -20.24
N ARG A 494 -0.58 -8.63 -20.25
CA ARG A 494 0.18 -8.91 -21.48
C ARG A 494 -0.60 -9.85 -22.39
N GLN A 495 -0.87 -9.40 -23.61
CA GLN A 495 -1.64 -10.18 -24.58
C GLN A 495 -0.88 -11.40 -25.12
N ASP A 496 0.44 -11.35 -25.17
CA ASP A 496 1.30 -12.47 -25.57
C ASP A 496 1.24 -13.65 -24.56
N ILE A 497 0.87 -13.40 -23.33
CA ILE A 497 0.69 -14.44 -22.28
C ILE A 497 -0.77 -14.79 -22.09
N TRP A 498 -1.64 -13.77 -21.94
CA TRP A 498 -3.02 -13.93 -21.48
C TRP A 498 -4.05 -13.96 -22.62
N GLY A 499 -3.64 -13.68 -23.87
CA GLY A 499 -4.51 -13.58 -25.04
C GLY A 499 -5.09 -12.17 -25.23
N GLN A 500 -5.80 -11.99 -26.34
CA GLN A 500 -6.41 -10.70 -26.72
C GLN A 500 -7.44 -10.21 -25.69
N ASP A 501 -8.05 -11.15 -24.98
CA ASP A 501 -9.01 -10.92 -23.88
C ASP A 501 -8.35 -10.75 -22.50
N SER A 502 -7.10 -10.33 -22.47
CA SER A 502 -6.31 -10.17 -21.22
C SER A 502 -6.97 -9.21 -20.20
N HIS A 503 -7.86 -8.31 -20.64
CA HIS A 503 -8.60 -7.38 -19.78
C HIS A 503 -9.93 -7.95 -19.28
N VAL A 504 -10.35 -9.12 -19.75
CA VAL A 504 -11.62 -9.76 -19.38
C VAL A 504 -11.36 -10.76 -18.26
N PHE A 505 -12.25 -10.76 -17.25
CA PHE A 505 -12.29 -11.81 -16.23
C PHE A 505 -12.92 -13.07 -16.87
N ARG A 506 -12.10 -14.06 -17.17
CA ARG A 506 -12.48 -15.31 -17.83
C ARG A 506 -11.79 -16.51 -17.19
N PRO A 507 -12.41 -17.14 -16.18
CA PRO A 507 -11.87 -18.32 -15.53
C PRO A 507 -11.57 -19.48 -16.48
N GLU A 508 -12.34 -19.62 -17.56
CA GLU A 508 -12.23 -20.68 -18.55
C GLU A 508 -10.85 -20.74 -19.20
N ARG A 509 -10.09 -19.62 -19.23
CA ARG A 509 -8.71 -19.62 -19.76
C ARG A 509 -7.79 -20.62 -19.04
N TRP A 510 -8.06 -20.91 -17.78
CA TRP A 510 -7.28 -21.85 -16.98
C TRP A 510 -7.65 -23.31 -17.20
N ILE A 511 -8.75 -23.56 -17.92
CA ILE A 511 -9.30 -24.88 -18.21
C ILE A 511 -9.15 -25.23 -19.70
N GLU A 512 -9.42 -24.26 -20.59
CA GLU A 512 -9.45 -24.46 -22.04
C GLU A 512 -8.09 -24.31 -22.73
N SER A 513 -7.09 -23.72 -22.07
CA SER A 513 -5.77 -23.51 -22.67
C SER A 513 -5.00 -24.82 -22.84
N ASP A 514 -4.21 -24.90 -23.91
CA ASP A 514 -3.25 -25.98 -24.09
C ASP A 514 -2.19 -26.00 -22.97
N VAL A 515 -1.50 -27.13 -22.83
CA VAL A 515 -0.55 -27.39 -21.73
C VAL A 515 0.59 -26.39 -21.70
N GLU A 516 1.09 -25.95 -22.85
CA GLU A 516 2.24 -25.02 -22.91
C GLU A 516 1.80 -23.62 -22.47
N LYS A 517 0.67 -23.17 -22.97
CA LYS A 517 0.05 -21.89 -22.57
C LYS A 517 -0.32 -21.88 -21.09
N LEU A 518 -0.89 -22.98 -20.59
CA LEU A 518 -1.22 -23.13 -19.18
C LEU A 518 0.03 -23.01 -18.30
N ARG A 519 1.12 -23.69 -18.63
CA ARG A 519 2.41 -23.60 -17.93
C ARG A 519 2.95 -22.17 -17.92
N LEU A 520 2.86 -21.46 -19.06
CA LEU A 520 3.30 -20.07 -19.17
C LEU A 520 2.48 -19.16 -18.25
N MET A 521 1.16 -19.31 -18.28
CA MET A 521 0.22 -18.54 -17.46
C MET A 521 0.44 -18.82 -15.97
N GLU A 522 0.49 -20.08 -15.55
CA GLU A 522 0.73 -20.48 -14.15
C GLU A 522 2.09 -19.98 -13.65
N GLY A 523 3.15 -20.21 -14.42
CA GLY A 523 4.47 -19.72 -14.06
C GLY A 523 4.56 -18.18 -14.02
N THR A 524 3.69 -17.47 -14.73
CA THR A 524 3.62 -16.00 -14.64
C THR A 524 2.78 -15.58 -13.44
N LEU A 525 1.67 -16.28 -13.15
CA LEU A 525 0.81 -15.99 -12.01
C LEU A 525 1.53 -16.15 -10.66
N GLU A 526 2.50 -17.06 -10.57
CA GLU A 526 3.31 -17.23 -9.36
C GLU A 526 3.92 -15.91 -8.86
N ILE A 527 4.22 -14.97 -9.76
CA ILE A 527 4.79 -13.67 -9.42
C ILE A 527 3.87 -12.86 -8.48
N VAL A 528 2.58 -13.12 -8.46
CA VAL A 528 1.63 -12.44 -7.56
C VAL A 528 2.00 -12.67 -6.09
N PHE A 529 2.57 -13.83 -5.78
CA PHE A 529 3.08 -14.19 -4.45
C PHE A 529 4.60 -13.99 -4.32
N GLY A 530 5.23 -13.24 -5.25
CA GLY A 530 6.68 -13.16 -5.32
C GLY A 530 7.31 -14.42 -5.92
N TYR A 531 8.65 -14.47 -5.96
CA TYR A 531 9.37 -15.58 -6.58
C TYR A 531 10.67 -15.90 -5.83
N GLY A 532 11.09 -17.15 -5.87
CA GLY A 532 12.34 -17.62 -5.26
C GLY A 532 12.39 -17.37 -3.74
N ARG A 533 13.51 -16.83 -3.24
CA ARG A 533 13.68 -16.53 -1.79
C ARG A 533 12.73 -15.46 -1.27
N TRP A 534 12.11 -14.70 -2.16
CA TRP A 534 11.21 -13.59 -1.84
C TRP A 534 9.72 -13.97 -1.92
N GLN A 535 9.43 -15.26 -2.08
CA GLN A 535 8.07 -15.77 -2.15
C GLN A 535 7.32 -15.48 -0.84
N CYS A 536 6.03 -15.15 -0.95
CA CYS A 536 5.15 -14.86 0.18
C CYS A 536 5.11 -16.05 1.17
N LEU A 537 5.35 -15.76 2.43
CA LEU A 537 5.26 -16.77 3.51
C LEU A 537 3.79 -17.17 3.76
N GLY A 538 2.86 -16.22 3.65
CA GLY A 538 1.43 -16.42 3.90
C GLY A 538 0.64 -17.02 2.73
N ARG A 539 1.29 -17.43 1.61
CA ARG A 539 0.59 -17.93 0.41
C ARG A 539 -0.43 -19.02 0.71
N ASN A 540 -0.07 -20.01 1.53
CA ASN A 540 -0.96 -21.13 1.81
C ASN A 540 -2.18 -20.70 2.64
N VAL A 541 -1.98 -19.80 3.59
CA VAL A 541 -3.07 -19.23 4.41
C VAL A 541 -4.03 -18.46 3.51
N ALA A 542 -3.51 -17.53 2.69
CA ALA A 542 -4.33 -16.73 1.78
C ALA A 542 -5.14 -17.60 0.80
N LEU A 543 -4.54 -18.64 0.21
CA LEU A 543 -5.26 -19.53 -0.69
C LEU A 543 -6.34 -20.33 0.03
N MET A 544 -6.10 -20.76 1.27
CA MET A 544 -7.11 -21.45 2.09
C MET A 544 -8.29 -20.53 2.43
N GLU A 545 -8.01 -19.26 2.77
CA GLU A 545 -9.07 -18.26 2.96
C GLU A 545 -9.91 -18.07 1.70
N LEU A 546 -9.28 -17.91 0.52
CA LEU A 546 -9.99 -17.75 -0.74
C LEU A 546 -10.84 -19.01 -1.09
N ASN A 547 -10.26 -20.19 -0.93
CA ASN A 547 -10.96 -21.47 -1.16
C ASN A 547 -12.27 -21.54 -0.36
N LYS A 548 -12.20 -21.22 0.93
CA LYS A 548 -13.35 -21.35 1.85
C LYS A 548 -14.36 -20.22 1.68
N VAL A 549 -13.91 -18.97 1.60
CA VAL A 549 -14.82 -17.82 1.55
C VAL A 549 -15.70 -17.83 0.30
N PHE A 550 -15.15 -18.15 -0.88
CA PHE A 550 -15.94 -18.14 -2.11
C PHE A 550 -17.00 -19.24 -2.13
N VAL A 551 -16.64 -20.46 -1.68
CA VAL A 551 -17.61 -21.54 -1.57
C VAL A 551 -18.71 -21.18 -0.58
N GLU A 552 -18.35 -20.72 0.62
CA GLU A 552 -19.33 -20.46 1.68
C GLU A 552 -20.27 -19.30 1.37
N LEU A 553 -19.78 -18.26 0.73
CA LEU A 553 -20.61 -17.13 0.30
C LEU A 553 -21.60 -17.57 -0.80
N LEU A 554 -21.13 -18.31 -1.82
CA LEU A 554 -21.95 -18.63 -2.99
C LEU A 554 -22.93 -19.79 -2.76
N ARG A 555 -22.63 -20.73 -1.87
CA ARG A 555 -23.59 -21.78 -1.51
C ARG A 555 -24.74 -21.27 -0.62
N ARG A 556 -24.53 -20.17 0.11
CA ARG A 556 -25.50 -19.65 1.09
C ARG A 556 -26.27 -18.42 0.64
N PHE A 557 -25.66 -17.57 -0.23
CA PHE A 557 -26.22 -16.28 -0.55
C PHE A 557 -26.27 -16.01 -2.05
N ASP A 558 -27.32 -15.30 -2.46
CA ASP A 558 -27.37 -14.51 -3.67
C ASP A 558 -26.92 -13.10 -3.32
N LEU A 559 -25.75 -12.70 -3.84
CA LEU A 559 -25.14 -11.40 -3.57
C LEU A 559 -25.41 -10.45 -4.73
N VAL A 560 -25.86 -9.24 -4.42
CA VAL A 560 -26.24 -8.23 -5.43
C VAL A 560 -25.63 -6.87 -5.06
N LEU A 561 -25.06 -6.18 -6.06
CA LEU A 561 -24.57 -4.81 -5.88
C LEU A 561 -25.72 -3.83 -5.61
N VAL A 562 -25.54 -2.92 -4.68
CA VAL A 562 -26.46 -1.81 -4.42
C VAL A 562 -26.36 -0.79 -5.55
N ASP A 563 -25.14 -0.42 -5.95
CA ASP A 563 -24.88 0.48 -7.08
C ASP A 563 -23.90 -0.16 -8.08
N PRO A 564 -24.41 -0.78 -9.17
CA PRO A 564 -23.53 -1.36 -10.19
C PRO A 564 -22.72 -0.33 -10.99
N THR A 565 -23.11 0.95 -10.98
CA THR A 565 -22.39 2.01 -11.70
C THR A 565 -21.20 2.54 -10.94
N ASN A 566 -21.21 2.43 -9.61
CA ASN A 566 -20.13 2.80 -8.72
C ASN A 566 -19.97 1.74 -7.61
N PRO A 567 -19.42 0.56 -7.94
CA PRO A 567 -19.45 -0.61 -7.06
C PRO A 567 -18.64 -0.43 -5.78
N TRP A 568 -17.60 0.38 -5.80
CA TRP A 568 -16.73 0.66 -4.66
C TRP A 568 -15.92 1.95 -4.83
N HIS A 569 -15.35 2.43 -3.73
CA HIS A 569 -14.26 3.41 -3.76
C HIS A 569 -12.93 2.67 -3.62
N SER A 570 -12.07 2.75 -4.65
CA SER A 570 -10.78 2.04 -4.68
C SER A 570 -9.62 3.01 -4.96
N VAL A 571 -8.66 3.08 -4.04
CA VAL A 571 -7.44 3.90 -4.12
C VAL A 571 -6.24 2.97 -4.12
N CYS A 572 -5.23 3.25 -4.95
CA CYS A 572 -4.04 2.43 -5.07
C CYS A 572 -2.77 3.28 -5.01
N SER A 573 -1.97 3.08 -3.98
CA SER A 573 -0.63 3.66 -3.84
C SER A 573 0.49 2.62 -3.98
N GLY A 574 0.17 1.43 -4.56
CA GLY A 574 1.05 0.26 -4.67
C GLY A 574 0.42 -0.98 -4.03
N VAL A 575 -0.44 -0.77 -3.05
CA VAL A 575 -1.46 -1.69 -2.54
C VAL A 575 -2.82 -1.01 -2.65
N PHE A 576 -3.90 -1.78 -2.64
CA PHE A 576 -5.25 -1.23 -2.75
C PHE A 576 -5.86 -0.99 -1.38
N LEU A 577 -6.57 0.13 -1.26
CA LEU A 577 -7.49 0.45 -0.18
C LEU A 577 -8.88 0.59 -0.78
N GLN A 578 -9.81 -0.25 -0.35
CA GLN A 578 -11.13 -0.39 -0.94
C GLN A 578 -12.21 -0.26 0.13
N SER A 579 -13.14 0.65 -0.06
CA SER A 579 -14.25 0.96 0.85
C SER A 579 -15.53 1.22 0.05
N GLN A 580 -16.64 1.37 0.76
CA GLN A 580 -17.95 1.67 0.17
C GLN A 580 -18.41 0.61 -0.86
N TYR A 581 -18.11 -0.65 -0.60
CA TYR A 581 -18.51 -1.77 -1.45
C TYR A 581 -19.84 -2.34 -0.93
N TRP A 582 -20.92 -1.63 -1.24
CA TRP A 582 -22.24 -1.95 -0.74
C TRP A 582 -22.92 -3.07 -1.54
N ILE A 583 -23.29 -4.15 -0.84
CA ILE A 583 -24.03 -5.27 -1.40
C ILE A 583 -25.23 -5.63 -0.53
N ARG A 584 -26.19 -6.36 -1.12
CA ARG A 584 -27.24 -7.09 -0.40
C ARG A 584 -27.01 -8.58 -0.57
N GLY A 585 -27.29 -9.34 0.48
CA GLY A 585 -27.28 -10.78 0.48
C GLY A 585 -28.69 -11.32 0.67
N TYR A 586 -29.06 -12.30 -0.15
CA TYR A 586 -30.32 -13.04 0.01
C TYR A 586 -29.98 -14.50 0.26
N SER A 587 -30.54 -15.09 1.33
CA SER A 587 -30.29 -16.50 1.67
C SER A 587 -30.81 -17.42 0.58
N ARG A 588 -29.96 -18.29 0.04
CA ARG A 588 -30.36 -19.32 -0.90
C ARG A 588 -31.16 -20.40 -0.16
N GLN A 589 -32.24 -20.89 -0.77
CA GLN A 589 -32.91 -22.10 -0.31
C GLN A 589 -32.01 -23.29 -0.68
N THR A 590 -31.20 -23.74 0.28
CA THR A 590 -30.48 -25.00 0.12
C THR A 590 -31.49 -26.15 0.05
N SER A 591 -31.29 -27.08 -0.88
CA SER A 591 -32.10 -28.29 -0.97
C SER A 591 -32.12 -28.99 0.40
N ASN A 592 -33.25 -29.60 0.78
CA ASN A 592 -33.53 -30.18 2.12
C ASN A 592 -32.49 -31.23 2.64
N GLN A 593 -31.39 -31.44 1.94
CA GLN A 593 -30.31 -32.34 2.38
C GLN A 593 -29.39 -31.73 3.47
N ASP A 594 -29.36 -30.40 3.60
CA ASP A 594 -28.48 -29.69 4.58
C ASP A 594 -29.17 -29.41 5.92
N LYS A 595 -30.48 -29.69 6.05
CA LYS A 595 -31.26 -29.47 7.28
C LYS A 595 -31.29 -30.64 8.25
N ALA A 596 -30.65 -31.75 7.93
CA ALA A 596 -30.70 -32.97 8.73
C ALA A 596 -29.37 -33.27 9.43
N PHE A 597 -28.91 -32.32 10.30
CA PHE A 597 -27.99 -32.67 11.39
C PHE A 597 -28.06 -31.63 12.50
#